data_06bcd178fc28303d20565873fd16bfae
#
_entry.id   06bcd178fc28303d20565873fd16bfae
#
_cell.length_a   1.000
_cell.length_b   1.000
_cell.length_c   1.000
_cell.angle_alpha   90.00
_cell.angle_beta   90.00
_cell.angle_gamma   90.00
#
_symmetry.space_group_name_H-M   'P 1'
#
loop_
_entity.id
_entity.type
_entity.pdbx_description
1 polymer ?
#
loop_
_entity_poly.entity_id
_entity_poly.type
_entity_poly.pdbx_seq_one_letter_code
_entity_poly.pdbx_strand_id
1 'polypeptide(L)'
;MRRPSLNIITLGCSKNKVDSEHLAALLEHRYFIRHDSDRKSDVVILNTCGFIGDAQEESIDTILEYAELRKQGKISKLYVTGCLSQRFRRELQEEIHEVDAFYGVESVNLIAADLLKEEPQPQYCSRRVLSTPKHYAYLKISEGCNRRCAFCAIPLIRGGHVSVPMENLIEEAKGLAKQGVKELILIAQDLTYYGHDLDGKSHIVELVKALCDIDGFEWIRLHYGYPLGFPDELLDLMRENPKVCHYIDLPLQHISTHILQAMRRGVDREQTVGFVKNVRKHVPDIAFRTTFIVGFPGETEEDFEELCQFVKDMRFERAGVFAFSPEEGTAAYKMKDDVPDEVKQERVDKFMAIQQNISLEINGQRVGKTEKVLIDRLEGDYYIGRSQYDSPEVDDEILILADRELQIGQFYHVKITQADYFDCYGVVEE
;
A
#
# COMPACT_ATOMS: atom_id res chain seq x y z
N MET A 1 -3.38 16.27 35.95
CA MET A 1 -4.55 16.31 35.05
C MET A 1 -4.48 15.08 34.14
N ARG A 2 -5.62 14.47 33.82
CA ARG A 2 -5.69 13.36 32.86
C ARG A 2 -5.30 13.90 31.49
N ARG A 3 -4.40 13.24 30.74
CA ARG A 3 -4.14 13.57 29.34
C ARG A 3 -5.41 13.38 28.53
N PRO A 4 -5.81 14.33 27.67
CA PRO A 4 -6.95 14.13 26.78
C PRO A 4 -6.65 12.97 25.80
N SER A 5 -7.68 12.24 25.43
CA SER A 5 -7.60 11.18 24.45
C SER A 5 -7.68 11.74 23.03
N LEU A 6 -6.83 11.24 22.13
CA LEU A 6 -6.85 11.56 20.71
C LEU A 6 -6.94 10.25 19.92
N ASN A 7 -7.94 10.15 19.06
CA ASN A 7 -8.09 9.00 18.17
C ASN A 7 -7.77 9.41 16.72
N ILE A 8 -6.87 8.70 16.08
CA ILE A 8 -6.53 8.90 14.66
C ILE A 8 -7.07 7.69 13.90
N ILE A 9 -8.14 7.92 13.16
CA ILE A 9 -8.78 6.92 12.30
C ILE A 9 -8.23 7.11 10.91
N THR A 10 -7.59 6.06 10.39
CA THR A 10 -6.93 6.10 9.10
C THR A 10 -7.66 5.22 8.12
N LEU A 11 -8.18 5.82 7.07
CA LEU A 11 -8.81 5.15 5.94
C LEU A 11 -7.85 5.07 4.75
N GLY A 12 -8.03 4.04 3.93
CA GLY A 12 -7.28 3.87 2.69
C GLY A 12 -5.93 3.19 2.87
N CYS A 13 -4.86 3.76 2.34
CA CYS A 13 -3.62 3.04 2.06
C CYS A 13 -2.51 3.21 3.13
N SER A 14 -1.45 2.41 3.00
CA SER A 14 -0.26 2.44 3.85
C SER A 14 0.42 3.83 3.94
N LYS A 15 0.30 4.69 2.88
CA LYS A 15 0.84 6.06 2.93
C LYS A 15 0.11 6.90 3.96
N ASN A 16 -1.23 6.80 4.03
CA ASN A 16 -2.02 7.46 5.07
C ASN A 16 -1.70 6.93 6.47
N LYS A 17 -1.42 5.61 6.62
CA LYS A 17 -0.97 5.03 7.90
C LYS A 17 0.33 5.68 8.37
N VAL A 18 1.32 5.82 7.50
CA VAL A 18 2.60 6.49 7.83
C VAL A 18 2.38 7.94 8.25
N ASP A 19 1.54 8.70 7.53
CA ASP A 19 1.21 10.09 7.87
C ASP A 19 0.57 10.18 9.28
N SER A 20 -0.36 9.27 9.58
CA SER A 20 -1.03 9.20 10.89
C SER A 20 -0.07 8.83 12.03
N GLU A 21 0.88 7.94 11.79
CA GLU A 21 1.88 7.50 12.77
C GLU A 21 2.93 8.59 13.07
N HIS A 22 3.32 9.39 12.06
CA HIS A 22 4.12 10.61 12.27
C HIS A 22 3.35 11.64 13.10
N LEU A 23 2.07 11.88 12.77
CA LEU A 23 1.22 12.80 13.53
C LEU A 23 1.05 12.33 14.99
N ALA A 24 0.83 11.04 15.20
CA ALA A 24 0.75 10.46 16.53
C ALA A 24 2.03 10.69 17.34
N ALA A 25 3.22 10.53 16.74
CA ALA A 25 4.49 10.75 17.39
C ALA A 25 4.72 12.22 17.80
N LEU A 26 4.22 13.18 17.03
CA LEU A 26 4.27 14.60 17.40
C LEU A 26 3.33 14.93 18.57
N LEU A 27 2.22 14.19 18.74
CA LEU A 27 1.18 14.48 19.71
C LEU A 27 1.20 13.62 20.98
N GLU A 28 1.96 12.49 21.01
CA GLU A 28 1.95 11.53 22.12
C GLU A 28 2.40 12.11 23.47
N HIS A 29 3.19 13.18 23.48
CA HIS A 29 3.61 13.84 24.72
C HIS A 29 2.46 14.61 25.40
N ARG A 30 1.43 15.04 24.64
CA ARG A 30 0.29 15.83 25.12
C ARG A 30 -0.99 15.01 25.21
N TYR A 31 -1.17 14.03 24.31
CA TYR A 31 -2.40 13.24 24.17
C TYR A 31 -2.13 11.76 24.49
N PHE A 32 -3.20 11.07 24.91
CA PHE A 32 -3.23 9.61 24.92
C PHE A 32 -3.71 9.15 23.54
N ILE A 33 -2.78 8.62 22.73
CA ILE A 33 -3.04 8.27 21.33
C ILE A 33 -3.76 6.93 21.23
N ARG A 34 -4.71 6.86 20.30
CA ARG A 34 -5.46 5.67 19.90
C ARG A 34 -5.51 5.60 18.37
N HIS A 35 -5.60 4.39 17.85
CA HIS A 35 -5.76 4.09 16.43
C HIS A 35 -6.88 3.07 16.23
N ASP A 36 -7.99 3.26 16.91
CA ASP A 36 -9.11 2.32 16.90
C ASP A 36 -10.43 3.02 16.53
N SER A 37 -11.46 2.21 16.30
CA SER A 37 -12.81 2.68 16.02
C SER A 37 -13.60 3.07 17.27
N ASP A 38 -12.98 3.12 18.47
CA ASP A 38 -13.68 3.51 19.69
C ASP A 38 -14.06 4.98 19.65
N ARG A 39 -15.37 5.23 19.69
CA ARG A 39 -16.00 6.54 19.57
C ARG A 39 -15.87 7.44 20.81
N LYS A 40 -15.11 7.02 21.82
CA LYS A 40 -14.97 7.72 23.12
C LYS A 40 -13.62 8.43 23.23
N SER A 41 -13.36 9.37 22.36
CA SER A 41 -12.14 10.19 22.44
C SER A 41 -12.48 11.66 22.49
N ASP A 42 -11.64 12.44 23.20
CA ASP A 42 -11.85 13.90 23.33
C ASP A 42 -11.62 14.60 21.98
N VAL A 43 -10.64 14.15 21.22
CA VAL A 43 -10.30 14.66 19.88
C VAL A 43 -10.29 13.49 18.89
N VAL A 44 -10.82 13.70 17.70
CA VAL A 44 -10.78 12.73 16.59
C VAL A 44 -10.16 13.37 15.36
N ILE A 45 -9.26 12.66 14.72
CA ILE A 45 -8.68 13.02 13.42
C ILE A 45 -9.02 11.89 12.44
N LEU A 46 -9.68 12.22 11.33
CA LEU A 46 -9.98 11.31 10.23
C LEU A 46 -9.00 11.56 9.11
N ASN A 47 -8.13 10.59 8.85
CA ASN A 47 -7.23 10.60 7.68
C ASN A 47 -7.88 9.81 6.55
N THR A 48 -8.39 10.51 5.56
CA THR A 48 -9.36 10.03 4.57
C THR A 48 -8.72 9.60 3.26
N CYS A 49 -9.35 8.66 2.57
CA CYS A 49 -9.02 8.25 1.22
C CYS A 49 -9.90 8.97 0.20
N GLY A 50 -9.32 9.39 -0.93
CA GLY A 50 -10.03 10.10 -1.99
C GLY A 50 -9.60 9.62 -3.38
N PHE A 51 -9.09 8.36 -3.48
CA PHE A 51 -8.46 7.87 -4.70
C PHE A 51 -9.47 7.30 -5.69
N ILE A 52 -10.39 6.45 -5.25
CA ILE A 52 -11.44 5.82 -6.06
C ILE A 52 -12.80 6.00 -5.39
N GLY A 53 -13.90 5.87 -6.16
CA GLY A 53 -15.27 6.13 -5.71
C GLY A 53 -15.64 5.46 -4.40
N ASP A 54 -15.47 4.13 -4.29
CA ASP A 54 -15.82 3.37 -3.08
C ASP A 54 -15.09 3.87 -1.83
N ALA A 55 -13.79 4.19 -1.94
CA ALA A 55 -13.01 4.73 -0.84
C ALA A 55 -13.37 6.18 -0.49
N GLN A 56 -13.91 6.94 -1.46
CA GLN A 56 -14.47 8.28 -1.22
C GLN A 56 -15.77 8.16 -0.45
N GLU A 57 -16.66 7.23 -0.82
CA GLU A 57 -17.93 6.97 -0.14
C GLU A 57 -17.69 6.54 1.31
N GLU A 58 -16.83 5.54 1.56
CA GLU A 58 -16.41 5.13 2.91
C GLU A 58 -15.91 6.32 3.74
N SER A 59 -15.09 7.16 3.13
CA SER A 59 -14.53 8.34 3.81
C SER A 59 -15.60 9.38 4.15
N ILE A 60 -16.55 9.64 3.25
CA ILE A 60 -17.67 10.57 3.47
C ILE A 60 -18.59 10.04 4.58
N ASP A 61 -18.96 8.76 4.52
CA ASP A 61 -19.81 8.13 5.53
C ASP A 61 -19.18 8.20 6.91
N THR A 62 -17.86 7.93 6.99
CA THR A 62 -17.11 8.07 8.24
C THR A 62 -17.10 9.51 8.75
N ILE A 63 -16.90 10.50 7.88
CA ILE A 63 -16.95 11.91 8.29
C ILE A 63 -18.32 12.26 8.83
N LEU A 64 -19.41 11.87 8.17
CA LEU A 64 -20.78 12.15 8.58
C LEU A 64 -21.12 11.49 9.93
N GLU A 65 -20.68 10.25 10.14
CA GLU A 65 -20.85 9.56 11.42
C GLU A 65 -20.17 10.33 12.57
N TYR A 66 -18.91 10.76 12.39
CA TYR A 66 -18.18 11.50 13.42
C TYR A 66 -18.66 12.95 13.57
N ALA A 67 -19.17 13.58 12.53
CA ALA A 67 -19.83 14.86 12.58
C ALA A 67 -21.07 14.81 13.49
N GLU A 68 -21.89 13.76 13.40
CA GLU A 68 -23.03 13.55 14.29
C GLU A 68 -22.60 13.36 15.76
N LEU A 69 -21.50 12.61 16.02
CA LEU A 69 -20.93 12.49 17.37
C LEU A 69 -20.42 13.84 17.92
N ARG A 70 -19.83 14.66 17.04
CA ARG A 70 -19.37 16.01 17.38
C ARG A 70 -20.55 16.91 17.74
N LYS A 71 -21.65 16.89 16.98
CA LYS A 71 -22.87 17.61 17.19
C LYS A 71 -23.57 17.22 18.52
N GLN A 72 -23.53 15.93 18.86
CA GLN A 72 -24.03 15.38 20.12
C GLN A 72 -23.13 15.71 21.33
N GLY A 73 -22.00 16.38 21.14
CA GLY A 73 -21.02 16.69 22.18
C GLY A 73 -20.27 15.49 22.76
N LYS A 74 -20.29 14.35 22.08
CA LYS A 74 -19.56 13.13 22.48
C LYS A 74 -18.06 13.23 22.21
N ILE A 75 -17.68 14.04 21.24
CA ILE A 75 -16.29 14.41 20.94
C ILE A 75 -16.15 15.93 20.99
N SER A 76 -14.99 16.41 21.46
CA SER A 76 -14.76 17.85 21.68
C SER A 76 -14.25 18.54 20.42
N LYS A 77 -13.50 17.81 19.58
CA LYS A 77 -12.94 18.30 18.32
C LYS A 77 -12.90 17.21 17.28
N LEU A 78 -13.22 17.58 16.04
CA LEU A 78 -13.15 16.73 14.85
C LEU A 78 -12.31 17.42 13.78
N TYR A 79 -11.25 16.75 13.36
CA TYR A 79 -10.39 17.18 12.26
C TYR A 79 -10.45 16.17 11.12
N VAL A 80 -10.41 16.66 9.88
CA VAL A 80 -10.37 15.82 8.67
C VAL A 80 -9.15 16.17 7.85
N THR A 81 -8.41 15.16 7.43
CA THR A 81 -7.19 15.28 6.59
C THR A 81 -7.15 14.17 5.54
N GLY A 82 -6.11 14.13 4.73
CA GLY A 82 -5.87 13.07 3.76
C GLY A 82 -6.34 13.39 2.34
N CYS A 83 -6.43 12.34 1.52
CA CYS A 83 -6.63 12.47 0.07
C CYS A 83 -7.99 13.04 -0.31
N LEU A 84 -9.07 12.63 0.37
CA LEU A 84 -10.41 13.16 0.10
C LEU A 84 -10.46 14.66 0.43
N SER A 85 -10.01 15.01 1.64
CA SER A 85 -9.97 16.40 2.09
C SER A 85 -9.07 17.28 1.20
N GLN A 86 -7.97 16.74 0.67
CA GLN A 86 -7.12 17.46 -0.29
C GLN A 86 -7.87 17.77 -1.59
N ARG A 87 -8.66 16.80 -2.08
CA ARG A 87 -9.30 16.85 -3.39
C ARG A 87 -10.58 17.68 -3.38
N PHE A 88 -11.40 17.57 -2.33
CA PHE A 88 -12.74 18.12 -2.22
C PHE A 88 -12.92 19.05 -1.00
N ARG A 89 -11.84 19.72 -0.60
CA ARG A 89 -11.81 20.50 0.64
C ARG A 89 -12.89 21.57 0.70
N ARG A 90 -13.12 22.25 -0.41
CA ARG A 90 -14.08 23.35 -0.47
C ARG A 90 -15.50 22.82 -0.30
N GLU A 91 -15.86 21.81 -1.03
CA GLU A 91 -17.17 21.16 -1.01
C GLU A 91 -17.47 20.59 0.37
N LEU A 92 -16.50 19.88 0.97
CA LEU A 92 -16.65 19.33 2.32
C LEU A 92 -16.85 20.43 3.38
N GLN A 93 -16.16 21.57 3.25
CA GLN A 93 -16.29 22.68 4.17
C GLN A 93 -17.66 23.41 4.05
N GLU A 94 -18.20 23.44 2.84
CA GLU A 94 -19.51 24.05 2.56
C GLU A 94 -20.67 23.18 3.08
N GLU A 95 -20.49 21.84 3.13
CA GLU A 95 -21.58 20.90 3.48
C GLU A 95 -21.49 20.38 4.93
N ILE A 96 -20.31 20.28 5.53
CA ILE A 96 -20.13 19.62 6.85
C ILE A 96 -19.51 20.62 7.84
N HIS A 97 -20.39 21.34 8.54
CA HIS A 97 -20.01 22.42 9.45
C HIS A 97 -19.57 21.95 10.85
N GLU A 98 -19.81 20.68 11.19
CA GLU A 98 -19.45 20.09 12.47
C GLU A 98 -17.94 19.76 12.58
N VAL A 99 -17.22 19.77 11.46
CA VAL A 99 -15.76 19.56 11.42
C VAL A 99 -15.06 20.87 11.80
N ASP A 100 -14.21 20.80 12.82
CA ASP A 100 -13.48 21.98 13.35
C ASP A 100 -12.42 22.50 12.34
N ALA A 101 -11.77 21.60 11.59
CA ALA A 101 -10.87 22.00 10.49
C ALA A 101 -10.62 20.86 9.48
N PHE A 102 -10.42 21.26 8.22
CA PHE A 102 -10.04 20.39 7.11
C PHE A 102 -8.61 20.70 6.68
N TYR A 103 -7.77 19.66 6.58
CA TYR A 103 -6.38 19.73 6.16
C TYR A 103 -6.14 18.87 4.91
N GLY A 104 -5.11 19.19 4.14
CA GLY A 104 -4.66 18.40 3.00
C GLY A 104 -3.72 17.25 3.40
N VAL A 105 -3.06 16.65 2.41
CA VAL A 105 -2.19 15.47 2.61
C VAL A 105 -0.88 15.81 3.34
N GLU A 106 -0.19 16.88 3.06
CA GLU A 106 1.09 17.24 3.68
C GLU A 106 0.93 18.11 4.94
N SER A 107 -0.06 17.81 5.77
CA SER A 107 -0.48 18.72 6.86
C SER A 107 -0.12 18.20 8.25
N VAL A 108 0.70 17.16 8.39
CA VAL A 108 1.07 16.55 9.69
C VAL A 108 1.56 17.60 10.69
N ASN A 109 2.51 18.45 10.30
CA ASN A 109 3.06 19.51 11.17
C ASN A 109 2.05 20.62 11.45
N LEU A 110 1.16 20.95 10.49
CA LEU A 110 0.11 21.97 10.67
C LEU A 110 -0.96 21.50 11.66
N ILE A 111 -1.39 20.25 11.56
CA ILE A 111 -2.36 19.65 12.49
C ILE A 111 -1.77 19.59 13.89
N ALA A 112 -0.52 19.15 14.02
CA ALA A 112 0.18 19.10 15.30
C ALA A 112 0.27 20.50 15.93
N ALA A 113 0.69 21.51 15.16
CA ALA A 113 0.80 22.88 15.61
C ALA A 113 -0.54 23.47 16.12
N ASP A 114 -1.62 23.23 15.37
CA ASP A 114 -2.96 23.70 15.78
C ASP A 114 -3.43 23.04 17.09
N LEU A 115 -3.23 21.72 17.23
CA LEU A 115 -3.61 21.00 18.45
C LEU A 115 -2.76 21.36 19.67
N LEU A 116 -1.46 21.62 19.47
CA LEU A 116 -0.53 22.01 20.52
C LEU A 116 -0.58 23.49 20.83
N LYS A 117 -1.15 24.31 19.93
CA LYS A 117 -1.12 25.79 19.93
C LYS A 117 0.33 26.31 19.89
N GLU A 118 1.12 25.76 19.02
CA GLU A 118 2.51 26.04 18.77
C GLU A 118 2.75 26.41 17.30
N GLU A 119 3.93 26.98 16.99
CA GLU A 119 4.29 27.21 15.60
C GLU A 119 4.62 25.88 14.89
N PRO A 120 4.23 25.70 13.60
CA PRO A 120 4.54 24.50 12.86
C PRO A 120 6.06 24.25 12.79
N GLN A 121 6.47 23.03 13.11
CA GLN A 121 7.88 22.63 13.00
C GLN A 121 8.14 22.15 11.58
N PRO A 122 9.08 22.76 10.83
CA PRO A 122 9.36 22.35 9.45
C PRO A 122 10.21 21.09 9.37
N GLN A 123 10.72 20.59 10.50
CA GLN A 123 11.64 19.47 10.53
C GLN A 123 10.92 18.14 10.32
N TYR A 124 11.54 17.24 9.56
CA TYR A 124 11.08 15.86 9.39
C TYR A 124 11.04 15.14 10.74
N CYS A 125 9.94 14.48 11.04
CA CYS A 125 9.80 13.68 12.26
C CYS A 125 10.15 12.23 11.97
N SER A 126 11.34 11.79 12.32
CA SER A 126 11.79 10.40 12.19
C SER A 126 11.15 9.44 13.22
N ARG A 127 10.41 9.96 14.20
CA ARG A 127 9.72 9.16 15.21
C ARG A 127 8.37 8.68 14.71
N ARG A 128 8.01 7.49 15.14
CA ARG A 128 6.74 6.83 14.78
C ARG A 128 6.06 6.24 16.01
N VAL A 129 4.75 6.42 16.08
CA VAL A 129 3.85 5.65 16.96
C VAL A 129 3.07 4.71 16.06
N LEU A 130 3.47 3.44 16.05
CA LEU A 130 2.95 2.45 15.10
C LEU A 130 1.46 2.16 15.34
N SER A 131 0.70 2.13 14.26
CA SER A 131 -0.67 1.64 14.17
C SER A 131 -0.75 0.21 13.63
N THR A 132 0.35 -0.29 13.07
CA THR A 132 0.53 -1.68 12.66
C THR A 132 0.92 -2.56 13.84
N PRO A 133 0.83 -3.91 13.73
CA PRO A 133 1.55 -4.82 14.61
C PRO A 133 3.04 -4.46 14.72
N LYS A 134 3.65 -4.69 15.88
CA LYS A 134 5.01 -4.21 16.17
C LYS A 134 6.11 -4.83 15.30
N HIS A 135 5.85 -5.93 14.64
CA HIS A 135 6.84 -6.70 13.89
C HIS A 135 6.99 -6.27 12.42
N TYR A 136 6.08 -5.47 11.89
CA TYR A 136 6.27 -4.83 10.58
C TYR A 136 5.89 -3.35 10.59
N ALA A 137 6.50 -2.58 9.69
CA ALA A 137 6.18 -1.17 9.50
C ALA A 137 6.38 -0.76 8.05
N TYR A 138 5.61 0.22 7.62
CA TYR A 138 5.80 0.87 6.33
C TYR A 138 6.79 2.03 6.45
N LEU A 139 7.68 2.18 5.46
CA LEU A 139 8.58 3.33 5.32
C LEU A 139 8.22 4.06 4.02
N LYS A 140 7.67 5.27 4.14
CA LYS A 140 7.31 6.10 3.00
C LYS A 140 8.54 6.88 2.52
N ILE A 141 9.11 6.46 1.38
CA ILE A 141 10.39 7.00 0.88
C ILE A 141 10.24 8.25 0.01
N SER A 142 9.04 8.51 -0.49
CA SER A 142 8.73 9.71 -1.27
C SER A 142 7.25 10.05 -1.20
N GLU A 143 6.90 11.25 -1.63
CA GLU A 143 5.53 11.73 -1.78
C GLU A 143 5.28 12.16 -3.21
N GLY A 144 4.03 12.03 -3.71
CA GLY A 144 3.64 12.46 -5.06
C GLY A 144 4.20 11.60 -6.18
N CYS A 145 3.83 11.93 -7.44
CA CYS A 145 4.20 11.13 -8.61
C CYS A 145 4.28 12.01 -9.87
N ASN A 146 5.37 11.86 -10.64
CA ASN A 146 5.55 12.55 -11.92
C ASN A 146 5.03 11.75 -13.12
N ARG A 147 4.54 10.52 -12.92
CA ARG A 147 3.88 9.75 -13.98
C ARG A 147 2.55 10.41 -14.33
N ARG A 148 2.23 10.41 -15.62
CA ARG A 148 1.02 11.05 -16.16
C ARG A 148 0.01 10.03 -16.66
N CYS A 149 -0.16 8.93 -15.92
CA CYS A 149 -1.15 7.91 -16.25
C CYS A 149 -2.54 8.55 -16.38
N ALA A 150 -3.25 8.24 -17.47
CA ALA A 150 -4.47 8.95 -17.86
C ALA A 150 -5.62 8.83 -16.84
N PHE A 151 -5.65 7.72 -16.10
CA PHE A 151 -6.68 7.40 -15.10
C PHE A 151 -6.35 7.84 -13.68
N CYS A 152 -5.11 8.30 -13.42
CA CYS A 152 -4.60 8.44 -12.05
C CYS A 152 -4.76 9.87 -11.53
N ALA A 153 -5.45 10.01 -10.39
CA ALA A 153 -5.65 11.28 -9.70
C ALA A 153 -4.49 11.65 -8.74
N ILE A 154 -3.50 10.78 -8.53
CA ILE A 154 -2.40 11.02 -7.56
C ILE A 154 -1.68 12.36 -7.77
N PRO A 155 -1.29 12.77 -9.00
CA PRO A 155 -0.63 14.07 -9.19
C PRO A 155 -1.51 15.26 -8.77
N LEU A 156 -2.84 15.12 -8.85
CA LEU A 156 -3.80 16.14 -8.42
C LEU A 156 -3.95 16.20 -6.89
N ILE A 157 -3.77 15.05 -6.22
CA ILE A 157 -3.97 14.90 -4.78
C ILE A 157 -2.67 15.15 -4.01
N ARG A 158 -1.58 14.48 -4.43
CA ARG A 158 -0.29 14.43 -3.70
C ARG A 158 0.85 15.17 -4.40
N GLY A 159 0.54 15.88 -5.49
CA GLY A 159 1.52 16.69 -6.21
C GLY A 159 2.56 15.87 -6.99
N GLY A 160 3.64 16.55 -7.37
CA GLY A 160 4.80 15.96 -8.03
C GLY A 160 5.64 15.13 -7.05
N HIS A 161 6.52 14.30 -7.60
CA HIS A 161 7.39 13.45 -6.81
C HIS A 161 8.40 14.27 -6.00
N VAL A 162 8.48 13.99 -4.70
CA VAL A 162 9.46 14.55 -3.76
C VAL A 162 10.03 13.42 -2.92
N SER A 163 11.33 13.17 -3.04
CA SER A 163 12.04 12.15 -2.26
C SER A 163 12.29 12.62 -0.83
N VAL A 164 12.10 11.74 0.14
CA VAL A 164 12.57 11.98 1.51
C VAL A 164 14.10 11.81 1.53
N PRO A 165 14.87 12.73 2.12
CA PRO A 165 16.32 12.59 2.22
C PRO A 165 16.74 11.25 2.83
N MET A 166 17.75 10.60 2.26
CA MET A 166 18.17 9.24 2.64
C MET A 166 18.56 9.16 4.11
N GLU A 167 19.25 10.16 4.64
CA GLU A 167 19.63 10.25 6.04
C GLU A 167 18.43 10.23 6.99
N ASN A 168 17.33 10.89 6.63
CA ASN A 168 16.09 10.89 7.39
C ASN A 168 15.44 9.50 7.40
N LEU A 169 15.42 8.83 6.23
CA LEU A 169 14.89 7.47 6.12
C LEU A 169 15.70 6.46 6.93
N ILE A 170 17.02 6.59 6.92
CA ILE A 170 17.91 5.72 7.71
C ILE A 170 17.71 5.96 9.22
N GLU A 171 17.55 7.22 9.65
CA GLU A 171 17.26 7.52 11.05
C GLU A 171 15.91 6.95 11.47
N GLU A 172 14.85 7.13 10.68
CA GLU A 172 13.55 6.57 10.94
C GLU A 172 13.59 5.04 10.99
N ALA A 173 14.23 4.39 10.01
CA ALA A 173 14.37 2.94 9.95
C ALA A 173 15.10 2.38 11.18
N LYS A 174 16.20 3.05 11.65
CA LYS A 174 16.88 2.69 12.91
C LYS A 174 15.95 2.82 14.12
N GLY A 175 15.08 3.82 14.12
CA GLY A 175 14.06 4.01 15.15
C GLY A 175 13.05 2.87 15.17
N LEU A 176 12.59 2.44 14.00
CA LEU A 176 11.67 1.30 13.82
C LEU A 176 12.32 -0.03 14.25
N ALA A 177 13.56 -0.28 13.84
CA ALA A 177 14.30 -1.48 14.26
C ALA A 177 14.44 -1.57 15.79
N LYS A 178 14.73 -0.44 16.47
CA LYS A 178 14.78 -0.37 17.94
C LYS A 178 13.42 -0.64 18.61
N GLN A 179 12.30 -0.39 17.93
CA GLN A 179 10.97 -0.72 18.41
C GLN A 179 10.62 -2.21 18.22
N GLY A 180 11.48 -3.00 17.56
CA GLY A 180 11.31 -4.43 17.35
C GLY A 180 10.71 -4.80 16.00
N VAL A 181 10.63 -3.86 15.05
CA VAL A 181 10.19 -4.14 13.67
C VAL A 181 11.14 -5.14 13.01
N LYS A 182 10.60 -6.21 12.47
CA LYS A 182 11.31 -7.29 11.78
C LYS A 182 11.21 -7.19 10.26
N GLU A 183 10.08 -6.70 9.77
CA GLU A 183 9.84 -6.48 8.35
C GLU A 183 9.62 -4.99 8.06
N LEU A 184 10.47 -4.42 7.19
CA LEU A 184 10.36 -3.05 6.71
C LEU A 184 9.79 -3.06 5.28
N ILE A 185 8.65 -2.40 5.07
CA ILE A 185 7.96 -2.36 3.79
C ILE A 185 8.12 -0.96 3.19
N LEU A 186 8.90 -0.85 2.12
CA LEU A 186 9.12 0.42 1.44
C LEU A 186 7.92 0.76 0.55
N ILE A 187 7.40 1.96 0.71
CA ILE A 187 6.25 2.46 -0.03
C ILE A 187 6.50 3.83 -0.65
N ALA A 188 5.95 4.02 -1.85
CA ALA A 188 5.91 5.28 -2.58
C ALA A 188 4.68 5.27 -3.52
N GLN A 189 4.50 6.26 -4.36
CA GLN A 189 3.62 6.18 -5.53
C GLN A 189 4.34 5.56 -6.74
N ASP A 190 5.65 5.75 -6.81
CA ASP A 190 6.58 5.08 -7.73
C ASP A 190 7.93 4.92 -7.02
N LEU A 191 8.18 3.72 -6.49
CA LEU A 191 9.37 3.42 -5.70
C LEU A 191 10.64 3.55 -6.55
N THR A 192 10.59 3.19 -7.83
CA THR A 192 11.74 3.20 -8.72
C THR A 192 12.21 4.63 -9.09
N TYR A 193 11.35 5.63 -8.84
CA TYR A 193 11.65 7.03 -9.13
C TYR A 193 12.37 7.76 -7.98
N TYR A 194 12.60 7.08 -6.84
CA TYR A 194 13.28 7.66 -5.68
C TYR A 194 14.65 8.24 -6.04
N GLY A 195 14.89 9.48 -5.69
CA GLY A 195 16.14 10.22 -5.95
C GLY A 195 16.16 11.03 -7.25
N HIS A 196 15.27 10.74 -8.22
CA HIS A 196 15.26 11.45 -9.52
C HIS A 196 15.06 12.96 -9.43
N ASP A 197 14.37 13.43 -8.42
CA ASP A 197 14.16 14.84 -8.13
C ASP A 197 15.40 15.53 -7.54
N LEU A 198 16.38 14.77 -7.07
CA LEU A 198 17.61 15.29 -6.46
C LEU A 198 18.69 15.57 -7.52
N ASP A 199 19.00 14.58 -8.36
CA ASP A 199 20.09 14.67 -9.34
C ASP A 199 19.78 14.03 -10.71
N GLY A 200 18.52 13.62 -10.93
CA GLY A 200 18.07 13.00 -12.19
C GLY A 200 18.34 11.49 -12.28
N LYS A 201 18.76 10.84 -11.19
CA LYS A 201 19.02 9.40 -11.14
C LYS A 201 18.18 8.72 -10.07
N SER A 202 17.92 7.41 -10.27
CA SER A 202 17.32 6.59 -9.21
C SER A 202 18.37 6.24 -8.16
N HIS A 203 18.04 6.43 -6.88
CA HIS A 203 18.85 6.06 -5.73
C HIS A 203 18.20 4.93 -4.90
N ILE A 204 17.24 4.21 -5.49
CA ILE A 204 16.54 3.14 -4.78
C ILE A 204 17.46 1.99 -4.36
N VAL A 205 18.44 1.64 -5.19
CA VAL A 205 19.38 0.54 -4.92
C VAL A 205 20.28 0.90 -3.72
N GLU A 206 20.81 2.11 -3.71
CA GLU A 206 21.63 2.62 -2.60
C GLU A 206 20.84 2.68 -1.30
N LEU A 207 19.59 3.15 -1.36
CA LEU A 207 18.71 3.19 -0.18
C LEU A 207 18.46 1.78 0.36
N VAL A 208 18.07 0.82 -0.50
CA VAL A 208 17.79 -0.55 -0.05
C VAL A 208 19.04 -1.20 0.54
N LYS A 209 20.23 -1.01 -0.05
CA LYS A 209 21.50 -1.49 0.52
C LYS A 209 21.73 -0.92 1.91
N ALA A 210 21.60 0.40 2.08
CA ALA A 210 21.81 1.06 3.37
C ALA A 210 20.79 0.58 4.43
N LEU A 211 19.54 0.27 4.04
CA LEU A 211 18.54 -0.31 4.94
C LEU A 211 18.86 -1.76 5.32
N CYS A 212 19.43 -2.55 4.41
CA CYS A 212 19.90 -3.91 4.69
C CYS A 212 21.02 -3.95 5.76
N ASP A 213 21.82 -2.90 5.85
CA ASP A 213 22.91 -2.80 6.83
C ASP A 213 22.39 -2.48 8.25
N ILE A 214 21.12 -2.18 8.42
CA ILE A 214 20.52 -1.95 9.73
C ILE A 214 20.23 -3.28 10.42
N ASP A 215 20.76 -3.43 11.65
CA ASP A 215 20.47 -4.58 12.50
C ASP A 215 19.01 -4.55 12.98
N GLY A 216 18.40 -5.72 13.06
CA GLY A 216 17.03 -5.90 13.56
C GLY A 216 16.02 -6.22 12.46
N PHE A 217 16.23 -5.77 11.22
CA PHE A 217 15.39 -6.19 10.11
C PHE A 217 15.81 -7.57 9.58
N GLU A 218 14.81 -8.41 9.41
CA GLU A 218 14.92 -9.74 8.80
C GLU A 218 14.41 -9.72 7.36
N TRP A 219 13.43 -8.82 7.05
CA TRP A 219 12.84 -8.62 5.74
C TRP A 219 12.75 -7.14 5.36
N ILE A 220 13.05 -6.86 4.10
CA ILE A 220 12.80 -5.59 3.41
C ILE A 220 11.97 -5.91 2.18
N ARG A 221 10.75 -5.38 2.12
CA ARG A 221 9.80 -5.60 1.04
C ARG A 221 9.58 -4.35 0.23
N LEU A 222 9.40 -4.49 -1.09
CA LEU A 222 9.26 -3.37 -2.01
C LEU A 222 7.86 -3.32 -2.62
N HIS A 223 7.16 -2.20 -2.45
CA HIS A 223 5.81 -1.98 -2.97
C HIS A 223 5.77 -0.83 -3.98
N TYR A 224 4.86 -0.93 -4.95
CA TYR A 224 4.54 0.11 -5.91
C TYR A 224 5.71 0.46 -6.85
N GLY A 225 6.29 -0.53 -7.47
CA GLY A 225 7.24 -0.34 -8.56
C GLY A 225 6.58 0.14 -9.85
N TYR A 226 7.42 0.56 -10.80
CA TYR A 226 6.98 0.92 -12.15
C TYR A 226 7.85 0.21 -13.19
N PRO A 227 7.30 -0.33 -14.30
CA PRO A 227 8.09 -1.15 -15.22
C PRO A 227 9.13 -0.36 -16.00
N LEU A 228 8.82 0.90 -16.35
CA LEU A 228 9.72 1.75 -17.11
C LEU A 228 10.84 2.31 -16.22
N GLY A 229 12.07 1.92 -16.51
CA GLY A 229 13.26 2.38 -15.77
C GLY A 229 13.48 1.62 -14.45
N PHE A 230 12.92 0.42 -14.30
CA PHE A 230 13.22 -0.44 -13.16
C PHE A 230 14.69 -0.89 -13.23
N PRO A 231 15.52 -0.66 -12.18
CA PRO A 231 16.93 -0.98 -12.24
C PRO A 231 17.18 -2.48 -12.06
N ASP A 232 17.96 -3.08 -12.97
CA ASP A 232 18.34 -4.50 -12.89
C ASP A 232 19.17 -4.78 -11.64
N GLU A 233 19.97 -3.82 -11.17
CA GLU A 233 20.75 -3.92 -9.93
C GLU A 233 19.87 -4.14 -8.69
N LEU A 234 18.60 -3.71 -8.73
CA LEU A 234 17.64 -4.00 -7.66
C LEU A 234 17.20 -5.46 -7.67
N LEU A 235 17.05 -6.06 -8.86
CA LEU A 235 16.78 -7.50 -9.01
C LEU A 235 17.98 -8.34 -8.56
N ASP A 236 19.19 -7.91 -8.90
CA ASP A 236 20.42 -8.56 -8.42
C ASP A 236 20.51 -8.50 -6.89
N LEU A 237 20.17 -7.36 -6.29
CA LEU A 237 20.15 -7.20 -4.84
C LEU A 237 19.09 -8.12 -4.19
N MET A 238 17.90 -8.26 -4.79
CA MET A 238 16.88 -9.21 -4.32
C MET A 238 17.41 -10.64 -4.31
N ARG A 239 18.11 -11.05 -5.37
CA ARG A 239 18.68 -12.40 -5.48
C ARG A 239 19.80 -12.65 -4.47
N GLU A 240 20.63 -11.65 -4.19
CA GLU A 240 21.91 -11.80 -3.45
C GLU A 240 21.77 -11.53 -1.96
N ASN A 241 20.81 -10.69 -1.55
CA ASN A 241 20.64 -10.31 -0.16
C ASN A 241 19.41 -10.98 0.47
N PRO A 242 19.58 -11.90 1.43
CA PRO A 242 18.48 -12.67 2.01
C PRO A 242 17.50 -11.83 2.84
N LYS A 243 17.81 -10.56 3.15
CA LYS A 243 16.87 -9.64 3.79
C LYS A 243 15.87 -9.05 2.79
N VAL A 244 16.18 -8.98 1.49
CA VAL A 244 15.27 -8.43 0.49
C VAL A 244 14.32 -9.54 0.04
N CYS A 245 13.04 -9.36 0.29
CA CYS A 245 12.03 -10.35 -0.08
C CYS A 245 12.03 -10.59 -1.60
N HIS A 246 11.91 -11.84 -2.02
CA HIS A 246 11.67 -12.20 -3.42
C HIS A 246 10.22 -11.87 -3.79
N TYR A 247 9.90 -10.60 -3.74
CA TYR A 247 8.56 -10.07 -3.91
C TYR A 247 8.61 -8.72 -4.65
N ILE A 248 7.77 -8.57 -5.64
CA ILE A 248 7.60 -7.31 -6.36
C ILE A 248 6.11 -6.99 -6.47
N ASP A 249 5.74 -5.77 -6.07
CA ASP A 249 4.40 -5.21 -6.30
C ASP A 249 4.49 -4.11 -7.35
N LEU A 250 3.96 -4.40 -8.55
CA LEU A 250 4.13 -3.55 -9.71
C LEU A 250 2.89 -3.61 -10.61
N PRO A 251 2.01 -2.58 -10.55
CA PRO A 251 0.82 -2.54 -11.37
C PRO A 251 1.14 -2.39 -12.87
N LEU A 252 0.90 -3.41 -13.66
CA LEU A 252 1.08 -3.39 -15.12
C LEU A 252 -0.07 -2.67 -15.83
N GLN A 253 -1.27 -2.73 -15.27
CA GLN A 253 -2.52 -2.09 -15.66
C GLN A 253 -3.20 -2.71 -16.89
N HIS A 254 -2.50 -3.05 -17.94
CA HIS A 254 -2.98 -3.73 -19.14
C HIS A 254 -1.82 -4.38 -19.92
N ILE A 255 -2.12 -5.04 -21.05
CA ILE A 255 -1.11 -5.61 -21.96
C ILE A 255 -1.25 -5.12 -23.40
N SER A 256 -2.48 -4.83 -23.87
CA SER A 256 -2.68 -4.31 -25.22
C SER A 256 -1.93 -2.98 -25.40
N THR A 257 -1.10 -2.88 -26.43
CA THR A 257 -0.35 -1.67 -26.75
C THR A 257 -1.26 -0.47 -26.95
N HIS A 258 -2.42 -0.67 -27.61
CA HIS A 258 -3.42 0.35 -27.81
C HIS A 258 -3.91 0.94 -26.47
N ILE A 259 -4.27 0.10 -25.53
CA ILE A 259 -4.78 0.51 -24.21
C ILE A 259 -3.66 1.10 -23.34
N LEU A 260 -2.47 0.51 -23.34
CA LEU A 260 -1.31 1.06 -22.62
C LEU A 260 -0.94 2.48 -23.09
N GLN A 261 -1.05 2.75 -24.39
CA GLN A 261 -0.85 4.08 -24.94
C GLN A 261 -1.97 5.05 -24.51
N ALA A 262 -3.25 4.63 -24.59
CA ALA A 262 -4.39 5.41 -24.11
C ALA A 262 -4.30 5.71 -22.60
N MET A 263 -3.84 4.75 -21.80
CA MET A 263 -3.52 4.90 -20.37
C MET A 263 -2.28 5.75 -20.10
N ARG A 264 -1.47 6.09 -21.12
CA ARG A 264 -0.19 6.82 -20.98
C ARG A 264 0.82 6.11 -20.08
N ARG A 265 0.94 4.78 -20.23
CA ARG A 265 1.86 3.98 -19.40
C ARG A 265 3.34 4.13 -19.79
N GLY A 266 3.63 4.62 -20.98
CA GLY A 266 5.02 4.79 -21.47
C GLY A 266 5.73 3.49 -21.81
N VAL A 267 5.00 2.38 -21.82
CA VAL A 267 5.47 1.05 -22.23
C VAL A 267 4.45 0.44 -23.19
N ASP A 268 4.90 -0.44 -24.05
CA ASP A 268 4.07 -1.25 -24.92
C ASP A 268 4.03 -2.73 -24.47
N ARG A 269 3.35 -3.58 -25.26
CA ARG A 269 3.24 -5.01 -25.02
C ARG A 269 4.60 -5.71 -24.94
N GLU A 270 5.48 -5.46 -25.91
CA GLU A 270 6.76 -6.14 -25.99
C GLU A 270 7.67 -5.78 -24.81
N GLN A 271 7.70 -4.50 -24.44
CA GLN A 271 8.43 -4.01 -23.28
C GLN A 271 7.88 -4.59 -21.98
N THR A 272 6.55 -4.69 -21.85
CA THR A 272 5.89 -5.25 -20.65
C THR A 272 6.20 -6.75 -20.52
N VAL A 273 6.06 -7.53 -21.59
CA VAL A 273 6.42 -8.96 -21.62
C VAL A 273 7.92 -9.15 -21.34
N GLY A 274 8.76 -8.32 -21.98
CA GLY A 274 10.21 -8.35 -21.80
C GLY A 274 10.60 -8.08 -20.34
N PHE A 275 9.97 -7.09 -19.70
CA PHE A 275 10.18 -6.77 -18.30
C PHE A 275 9.82 -7.95 -17.37
N VAL A 276 8.63 -8.54 -17.50
CA VAL A 276 8.23 -9.69 -16.65
C VAL A 276 9.19 -10.86 -16.80
N LYS A 277 9.60 -11.17 -18.04
CA LYS A 277 10.59 -12.22 -18.30
C LYS A 277 11.97 -11.90 -17.72
N ASN A 278 12.39 -10.63 -17.76
CA ASN A 278 13.65 -10.16 -17.19
C ASN A 278 13.65 -10.32 -15.66
N VAL A 279 12.59 -9.91 -14.99
CA VAL A 279 12.40 -10.08 -13.54
C VAL A 279 12.54 -11.55 -13.15
N ARG A 280 11.80 -12.46 -13.81
CA ARG A 280 11.84 -13.91 -13.53
C ARG A 280 13.18 -14.57 -13.89
N LYS A 281 13.93 -14.00 -14.83
CA LYS A 281 15.29 -14.47 -15.15
C LYS A 281 16.28 -14.13 -14.03
N HIS A 282 16.18 -12.94 -13.43
CA HIS A 282 17.06 -12.51 -12.34
C HIS A 282 16.70 -13.19 -11.01
N VAL A 283 15.40 -13.29 -10.72
CA VAL A 283 14.86 -13.87 -9.49
C VAL A 283 13.80 -14.94 -9.85
N PRO A 284 14.21 -16.20 -10.09
CA PRO A 284 13.34 -17.24 -10.65
C PRO A 284 12.15 -17.62 -9.76
N ASP A 285 12.27 -17.45 -8.45
CA ASP A 285 11.26 -17.75 -7.44
C ASP A 285 10.50 -16.49 -6.93
N ILE A 286 10.56 -15.39 -7.68
CA ILE A 286 9.90 -14.15 -7.28
C ILE A 286 8.38 -14.31 -7.26
N ALA A 287 7.76 -13.81 -6.19
CA ALA A 287 6.33 -13.56 -6.17
C ALA A 287 6.04 -12.22 -6.87
N PHE A 288 5.43 -12.29 -8.02
CA PHE A 288 5.05 -11.11 -8.80
C PHE A 288 3.60 -10.74 -8.50
N ARG A 289 3.41 -9.64 -7.77
CA ARG A 289 2.11 -9.02 -7.54
C ARG A 289 1.87 -7.92 -8.55
N THR A 290 0.71 -7.93 -9.18
CA THR A 290 0.33 -6.93 -10.17
C THR A 290 -1.15 -6.58 -10.11
N THR A 291 -1.51 -5.51 -10.78
CA THR A 291 -2.89 -5.04 -10.88
C THR A 291 -3.21 -4.65 -12.31
N PHE A 292 -4.43 -4.95 -12.74
CA PHE A 292 -4.95 -4.62 -14.05
C PHE A 292 -6.22 -3.78 -13.96
N ILE A 293 -6.53 -3.05 -15.02
CA ILE A 293 -7.78 -2.31 -15.20
C ILE A 293 -8.43 -2.82 -16.46
N VAL A 294 -9.71 -3.19 -16.37
CA VAL A 294 -10.55 -3.62 -17.50
C VAL A 294 -11.67 -2.61 -17.74
N GLY A 295 -12.18 -2.57 -18.96
CA GLY A 295 -13.21 -1.61 -19.35
C GLY A 295 -12.69 -0.17 -19.47
N PHE A 296 -11.39 0.02 -19.71
CA PHE A 296 -10.84 1.34 -20.00
C PHE A 296 -11.44 1.86 -21.33
N PRO A 297 -11.71 3.20 -21.47
CA PRO A 297 -12.27 3.75 -22.69
C PRO A 297 -11.53 3.30 -23.95
N GLY A 298 -12.27 2.73 -24.90
CA GLY A 298 -11.75 2.17 -26.15
C GLY A 298 -11.22 0.73 -26.06
N GLU A 299 -11.35 0.04 -24.91
CA GLU A 299 -10.97 -1.37 -24.78
C GLU A 299 -11.96 -2.28 -25.54
N THR A 300 -11.44 -2.99 -26.54
CA THR A 300 -12.21 -3.97 -27.32
C THR A 300 -12.23 -5.34 -26.65
N GLU A 301 -13.02 -6.26 -27.20
CA GLU A 301 -13.01 -7.66 -26.74
C GLU A 301 -11.67 -8.33 -27.03
N GLU A 302 -11.07 -8.01 -28.17
CA GLU A 302 -9.74 -8.53 -28.55
C GLU A 302 -8.65 -8.06 -27.59
N ASP A 303 -8.69 -6.79 -27.13
CA ASP A 303 -7.76 -6.25 -26.12
C ASP A 303 -7.90 -7.00 -24.78
N PHE A 304 -9.14 -7.30 -24.38
CA PHE A 304 -9.42 -8.05 -23.15
C PHE A 304 -8.99 -9.52 -23.25
N GLU A 305 -9.25 -10.19 -24.38
CA GLU A 305 -8.78 -11.57 -24.63
C GLU A 305 -7.24 -11.65 -24.62
N GLU A 306 -6.56 -10.63 -25.21
CA GLU A 306 -5.10 -10.52 -25.14
C GLU A 306 -4.62 -10.42 -23.70
N LEU A 307 -5.31 -9.65 -22.84
CA LEU A 307 -4.99 -9.55 -21.41
C LEU A 307 -5.18 -10.89 -20.71
N CYS A 308 -6.28 -11.59 -20.96
CA CYS A 308 -6.55 -12.91 -20.40
C CYS A 308 -5.46 -13.93 -20.80
N GLN A 309 -5.02 -13.91 -22.06
CA GLN A 309 -3.97 -14.79 -22.53
C GLN A 309 -2.62 -14.44 -21.89
N PHE A 310 -2.30 -13.16 -21.78
CA PHE A 310 -1.07 -12.70 -21.11
C PHE A 310 -0.98 -13.19 -19.66
N VAL A 311 -2.07 -13.10 -18.89
CA VAL A 311 -2.10 -13.57 -17.50
C VAL A 311 -1.89 -15.09 -17.42
N LYS A 312 -2.52 -15.87 -18.33
CA LYS A 312 -2.31 -17.31 -18.43
C LYS A 312 -0.85 -17.66 -18.76
N ASP A 313 -0.23 -16.90 -19.66
CA ASP A 313 1.16 -17.16 -20.09
C ASP A 313 2.20 -16.77 -19.03
N MET A 314 1.98 -15.62 -18.37
CA MET A 314 2.91 -15.09 -17.37
C MET A 314 2.71 -15.69 -15.98
N ARG A 315 1.50 -16.18 -15.65
CA ARG A 315 1.20 -16.89 -14.38
C ARG A 315 1.67 -16.10 -13.16
N PHE A 316 1.07 -14.93 -12.97
CA PHE A 316 1.38 -14.10 -11.82
C PHE A 316 0.95 -14.78 -10.51
N GLU A 317 1.81 -14.69 -9.49
CA GLU A 317 1.54 -15.24 -8.15
C GLU A 317 0.35 -14.54 -7.52
N ARG A 318 0.27 -13.21 -7.70
CA ARG A 318 -0.82 -12.36 -7.22
C ARG A 318 -1.24 -11.39 -8.32
N ALA A 319 -2.47 -11.45 -8.76
CA ALA A 319 -3.01 -10.47 -9.71
C ALA A 319 -4.42 -10.06 -9.32
N GLY A 320 -4.59 -8.75 -9.16
CA GLY A 320 -5.90 -8.14 -8.97
C GLY A 320 -6.36 -7.43 -10.24
N VAL A 321 -7.67 -7.24 -10.37
CA VAL A 321 -8.27 -6.49 -11.47
C VAL A 321 -9.37 -5.57 -10.95
N PHE A 322 -9.45 -4.37 -11.51
CA PHE A 322 -10.49 -3.40 -11.22
C PHE A 322 -11.22 -3.01 -12.49
N ALA A 323 -12.52 -2.80 -12.40
CA ALA A 323 -13.27 -2.09 -13.42
C ALA A 323 -12.77 -0.65 -13.50
N PHE A 324 -12.65 -0.10 -14.71
CA PHE A 324 -12.31 1.30 -14.88
C PHE A 324 -13.37 2.20 -14.23
N SER A 325 -12.92 3.14 -13.40
CA SER A 325 -13.72 4.20 -12.80
C SER A 325 -13.21 5.57 -13.29
N PRO A 326 -14.08 6.42 -13.84
CA PRO A 326 -13.69 7.74 -14.30
C PRO A 326 -13.50 8.70 -13.12
N GLU A 327 -12.24 9.05 -12.82
CA GLU A 327 -11.90 9.96 -11.73
C GLU A 327 -11.83 11.42 -12.21
N GLU A 328 -12.61 12.29 -11.57
CA GLU A 328 -12.69 13.71 -11.91
C GLU A 328 -11.29 14.38 -11.94
N GLY A 329 -11.07 15.25 -12.93
CA GLY A 329 -9.81 15.96 -13.13
C GLY A 329 -8.73 15.16 -13.86
N THR A 330 -8.88 13.85 -14.05
CA THR A 330 -7.95 13.02 -14.82
C THR A 330 -8.14 13.16 -16.33
N ALA A 331 -7.14 12.73 -17.11
CA ALA A 331 -7.27 12.75 -18.55
C ALA A 331 -8.33 11.75 -19.06
N ALA A 332 -8.43 10.58 -18.41
CA ALA A 332 -9.39 9.55 -18.77
C ALA A 332 -10.84 9.96 -18.48
N TYR A 333 -11.08 10.81 -17.47
CA TYR A 333 -12.41 11.37 -17.17
C TYR A 333 -13.05 12.08 -18.39
N LYS A 334 -12.21 12.64 -19.28
CA LYS A 334 -12.65 13.35 -20.48
C LYS A 334 -12.85 12.44 -21.70
N MET A 335 -12.46 11.19 -21.59
CA MET A 335 -12.69 10.20 -22.64
C MET A 335 -14.14 9.75 -22.60
N LYS A 336 -14.65 9.30 -23.75
CA LYS A 336 -15.96 8.69 -23.81
C LYS A 336 -15.85 7.31 -23.16
N ASP A 337 -16.54 7.10 -22.05
CA ASP A 337 -16.70 5.77 -21.45
C ASP A 337 -17.68 4.97 -22.32
N ASP A 338 -17.13 4.12 -23.19
CA ASP A 338 -17.86 3.37 -24.21
C ASP A 338 -17.93 1.88 -23.90
N VAL A 339 -17.41 1.45 -22.75
CA VAL A 339 -17.58 0.08 -22.26
C VAL A 339 -18.67 0.07 -21.17
N PRO A 340 -19.81 -0.59 -21.40
CA PRO A 340 -20.90 -0.68 -20.41
C PRO A 340 -20.43 -1.29 -19.08
N ASP A 341 -21.02 -0.85 -17.96
CA ASP A 341 -20.60 -1.31 -16.61
C ASP A 341 -20.83 -2.82 -16.43
N GLU A 342 -21.89 -3.38 -17.05
CA GLU A 342 -22.12 -4.83 -17.05
C GLU A 342 -20.96 -5.59 -17.72
N VAL A 343 -20.45 -5.06 -18.86
CA VAL A 343 -19.30 -5.66 -19.56
C VAL A 343 -18.01 -5.53 -18.73
N LYS A 344 -17.81 -4.39 -18.05
CA LYS A 344 -16.67 -4.22 -17.13
C LYS A 344 -16.72 -5.28 -16.04
N GLN A 345 -17.89 -5.51 -15.42
CA GLN A 345 -18.05 -6.51 -14.37
C GLN A 345 -17.84 -7.93 -14.90
N GLU A 346 -18.39 -8.29 -16.06
CA GLU A 346 -18.15 -9.58 -16.70
C GLU A 346 -16.66 -9.83 -16.95
N ARG A 347 -15.91 -8.79 -17.37
CA ARG A 347 -14.45 -8.86 -17.56
C ARG A 347 -13.71 -9.07 -16.25
N VAL A 348 -14.10 -8.39 -15.17
CA VAL A 348 -13.57 -8.61 -13.82
C VAL A 348 -13.76 -10.06 -13.40
N ASP A 349 -14.98 -10.58 -13.50
CA ASP A 349 -15.32 -11.94 -13.08
C ASP A 349 -14.55 -13.00 -13.89
N LYS A 350 -14.47 -12.83 -15.21
CA LYS A 350 -13.71 -13.73 -16.10
C LYS A 350 -12.21 -13.71 -15.80
N PHE A 351 -11.65 -12.52 -15.56
CA PHE A 351 -10.24 -12.37 -15.19
C PHE A 351 -9.96 -13.06 -13.84
N MET A 352 -10.78 -12.80 -12.83
CA MET A 352 -10.60 -13.37 -11.49
C MET A 352 -10.72 -14.89 -11.48
N ALA A 353 -11.64 -15.47 -12.30
CA ALA A 353 -11.74 -16.91 -12.46
C ALA A 353 -10.45 -17.53 -13.05
N ILE A 354 -9.78 -16.82 -13.99
CA ILE A 354 -8.49 -17.24 -14.53
C ILE A 354 -7.42 -17.19 -13.44
N GLN A 355 -7.33 -16.07 -12.71
CA GLN A 355 -6.31 -15.87 -11.70
C GLN A 355 -6.45 -16.84 -10.53
N GLN A 356 -7.68 -17.13 -10.08
CA GLN A 356 -7.94 -18.11 -9.03
C GLN A 356 -7.34 -19.49 -9.36
N ASN A 357 -7.53 -19.96 -10.59
CA ASN A 357 -6.95 -21.23 -11.02
C ASN A 357 -5.40 -21.18 -11.02
N ILE A 358 -4.82 -20.07 -11.46
CA ILE A 358 -3.36 -19.88 -11.44
C ILE A 358 -2.84 -19.88 -10.01
N SER A 359 -3.51 -19.15 -9.09
CA SER A 359 -3.14 -19.09 -7.67
C SER A 359 -3.20 -20.48 -7.03
N LEU A 360 -4.28 -21.25 -7.26
CA LEU A 360 -4.40 -22.62 -6.75
C LEU A 360 -3.27 -23.53 -7.20
N GLU A 361 -2.89 -23.48 -8.50
CA GLU A 361 -1.80 -24.28 -9.03
C GLU A 361 -0.44 -23.87 -8.46
N ILE A 362 -0.19 -22.56 -8.29
CA ILE A 362 1.07 -22.03 -7.72
C ILE A 362 1.14 -22.38 -6.23
N ASN A 363 0.07 -22.15 -5.46
CA ASN A 363 0.02 -22.50 -4.05
C ASN A 363 0.13 -24.02 -3.85
N GLY A 364 -0.47 -24.82 -4.73
CA GLY A 364 -0.30 -26.28 -4.74
C GLY A 364 1.16 -26.74 -4.89
N GLN A 365 2.00 -25.97 -5.60
CA GLN A 365 3.44 -26.27 -5.74
C GLN A 365 4.27 -25.95 -4.48
N ARG A 366 3.68 -25.22 -3.50
CA ARG A 366 4.29 -24.96 -2.18
C ARG A 366 4.12 -26.16 -1.25
N VAL A 367 3.12 -27.01 -1.45
CA VAL A 367 2.86 -28.19 -0.61
C VAL A 367 4.09 -29.10 -0.56
N GLY A 368 4.49 -29.46 0.66
CA GLY A 368 5.70 -30.25 0.95
C GLY A 368 6.98 -29.43 1.10
N LYS A 369 6.98 -28.14 0.76
CA LYS A 369 8.12 -27.24 0.98
C LYS A 369 8.09 -26.67 2.39
N THR A 370 9.26 -26.32 2.90
CA THR A 370 9.42 -25.60 4.18
C THR A 370 9.78 -24.16 3.88
N GLU A 371 9.02 -23.24 4.45
CA GLU A 371 9.19 -21.81 4.25
C GLU A 371 9.48 -21.11 5.58
N LYS A 372 10.24 -20.01 5.54
CA LYS A 372 10.41 -19.08 6.67
C LYS A 372 9.14 -18.22 6.76
N VAL A 373 8.43 -18.29 7.89
CA VAL A 373 7.12 -17.65 8.10
C VAL A 373 7.19 -16.73 9.30
N LEU A 374 6.74 -15.49 9.13
CA LEU A 374 6.54 -14.50 10.19
C LEU A 374 5.12 -14.66 10.72
N ILE A 375 4.96 -14.87 12.04
CA ILE A 375 3.64 -14.98 12.67
C ILE A 375 3.08 -13.58 12.91
N ASP A 376 1.94 -13.27 12.30
CA ASP A 376 1.31 -11.95 12.39
C ASP A 376 0.30 -11.85 13.54
N ARG A 377 -0.54 -12.89 13.74
CA ARG A 377 -1.63 -12.89 14.72
C ARG A 377 -2.12 -14.29 15.05
N LEU A 378 -2.91 -14.37 16.11
CA LEU A 378 -3.75 -15.52 16.44
C LEU A 378 -5.20 -15.16 16.10
N GLU A 379 -5.86 -16.01 15.32
CA GLU A 379 -7.26 -15.82 14.92
C GLU A 379 -8.00 -17.16 15.02
N GLY A 380 -8.96 -17.24 15.94
CA GLY A 380 -9.63 -18.50 16.25
C GLY A 380 -8.65 -19.58 16.68
N ASP A 381 -8.67 -20.71 16.00
CA ASP A 381 -7.82 -21.88 16.28
C ASP A 381 -6.49 -21.87 15.47
N TYR A 382 -6.16 -20.77 14.77
CA TYR A 382 -5.00 -20.70 13.91
C TYR A 382 -4.10 -19.52 14.24
N TYR A 383 -2.79 -19.73 14.21
CA TYR A 383 -1.82 -18.68 13.99
C TYR A 383 -1.77 -18.36 12.50
N ILE A 384 -1.85 -17.08 12.22
CA ILE A 384 -1.77 -16.56 10.86
C ILE A 384 -0.37 -16.00 10.65
N GLY A 385 0.30 -16.46 9.61
CA GLY A 385 1.62 -16.01 9.25
C GLY A 385 1.77 -15.77 7.76
N ARG A 386 2.91 -15.21 7.37
CA ARG A 386 3.27 -14.92 5.97
C ARG A 386 4.69 -15.34 5.67
N SER A 387 4.91 -15.73 4.42
CA SER A 387 6.25 -15.94 3.89
C SER A 387 6.84 -14.67 3.25
N GLN A 388 8.08 -14.75 2.77
CA GLN A 388 8.67 -13.65 1.99
C GLN A 388 7.89 -13.33 0.69
N TYR A 389 7.03 -14.22 0.26
CA TYR A 389 6.24 -14.11 -0.97
C TYR A 389 4.88 -13.42 -0.77
N ASP A 390 4.54 -13.08 0.48
CA ASP A 390 3.21 -12.60 0.84
C ASP A 390 3.31 -11.30 1.67
N SER A 391 2.63 -10.24 1.23
CA SER A 391 2.59 -8.95 1.92
C SER A 391 1.42 -8.87 2.89
N PRO A 392 1.57 -8.20 4.05
CA PRO A 392 0.50 -8.08 5.01
C PRO A 392 -0.74 -7.37 4.43
N GLU A 393 -1.92 -7.81 4.85
CA GLU A 393 -3.23 -7.21 4.57
C GLU A 393 -3.72 -7.35 3.11
N VAL A 394 -2.90 -7.82 2.17
CA VAL A 394 -3.24 -7.79 0.72
C VAL A 394 -2.96 -9.08 -0.04
N ASP A 395 -2.19 -10.02 0.53
CA ASP A 395 -1.84 -11.29 -0.12
C ASP A 395 -2.29 -12.49 0.71
N ASP A 396 -1.89 -13.69 0.28
CA ASP A 396 -2.26 -14.96 0.90
C ASP A 396 -1.66 -15.11 2.30
N GLU A 397 -2.31 -15.93 3.12
CA GLU A 397 -1.92 -16.21 4.48
C GLU A 397 -1.51 -17.68 4.64
N ILE A 398 -0.67 -17.95 5.64
CA ILE A 398 -0.31 -19.31 6.04
C ILE A 398 -0.95 -19.58 7.39
N LEU A 399 -1.91 -20.52 7.41
CA LEU A 399 -2.66 -20.91 8.58
C LEU A 399 -1.97 -22.09 9.29
N ILE A 400 -1.63 -21.90 10.56
CA ILE A 400 -0.93 -22.89 11.40
C ILE A 400 -1.81 -23.19 12.58
N LEU A 401 -2.23 -24.46 12.76
CA LEU A 401 -3.10 -24.85 13.87
C LEU A 401 -2.43 -24.50 15.22
N ALA A 402 -3.17 -23.87 16.11
CA ALA A 402 -2.69 -23.43 17.43
C ALA A 402 -2.72 -24.58 18.44
N ASP A 403 -2.06 -25.70 18.12
CA ASP A 403 -1.88 -26.87 19.00
C ASP A 403 -0.69 -26.70 19.94
N ARG A 404 0.12 -25.67 19.76
CA ARG A 404 1.24 -25.24 20.61
C ARG A 404 1.34 -23.70 20.62
N GLU A 405 2.04 -23.15 21.61
CA GLU A 405 2.25 -21.71 21.71
C GLU A 405 3.33 -21.23 20.74
N LEU A 406 2.97 -20.26 19.85
CA LEU A 406 3.89 -19.53 18.99
C LEU A 406 3.92 -18.05 19.39
N GLN A 407 5.07 -17.42 19.24
CA GLN A 407 5.21 -15.99 19.54
C GLN A 407 4.88 -15.15 18.31
N ILE A 408 3.90 -14.26 18.42
CA ILE A 408 3.57 -13.27 17.39
C ILE A 408 4.78 -12.36 17.14
N GLY A 409 5.10 -12.09 15.88
CA GLY A 409 6.26 -11.29 15.47
C GLY A 409 7.57 -12.07 15.45
N GLN A 410 7.53 -13.41 15.58
CA GLN A 410 8.70 -14.26 15.42
C GLN A 410 8.61 -15.11 14.16
N PHE A 411 9.78 -15.51 13.65
CA PHE A 411 9.91 -16.37 12.50
C PHE A 411 9.99 -17.83 12.89
N TYR A 412 9.31 -18.66 12.11
CA TYR A 412 9.34 -20.12 12.23
C TYR A 412 9.56 -20.75 10.86
N HIS A 413 10.14 -21.95 10.84
CA HIS A 413 10.15 -22.79 9.67
C HIS A 413 8.86 -23.62 9.63
N VAL A 414 8.06 -23.41 8.58
CA VAL A 414 6.74 -24.00 8.43
C VAL A 414 6.71 -24.85 7.19
N LYS A 415 6.41 -26.15 7.36
CA LYS A 415 6.16 -27.05 6.23
C LYS A 415 4.73 -26.88 5.76
N ILE A 416 4.56 -26.49 4.50
CA ILE A 416 3.25 -26.35 3.87
C ILE A 416 2.65 -27.75 3.65
N THR A 417 1.45 -27.98 4.17
CA THR A 417 0.78 -29.30 4.13
C THR A 417 -0.41 -29.32 3.20
N GLN A 418 -1.06 -28.17 2.99
CA GLN A 418 -2.22 -28.01 2.13
C GLN A 418 -2.23 -26.59 1.55
N ALA A 419 -2.87 -26.40 0.39
CA ALA A 419 -3.05 -25.10 -0.25
C ALA A 419 -4.46 -24.98 -0.79
N ASP A 420 -4.95 -23.73 -0.82
CA ASP A 420 -6.22 -23.32 -1.41
C ASP A 420 -5.97 -22.16 -2.40
N TYR A 421 -7.04 -21.55 -2.92
CA TYR A 421 -6.97 -20.44 -3.89
C TYR A 421 -6.18 -19.24 -3.37
N PHE A 422 -6.29 -18.92 -2.07
CA PHE A 422 -5.72 -17.74 -1.45
C PHE A 422 -4.87 -18.03 -0.21
N ASP A 423 -4.99 -19.23 0.38
CA ASP A 423 -4.31 -19.56 1.63
C ASP A 423 -3.57 -20.88 1.54
N CYS A 424 -2.56 -20.99 2.39
CA CYS A 424 -1.85 -22.24 2.64
C CYS A 424 -2.03 -22.68 4.09
N TYR A 425 -1.93 -23.97 4.33
CA TYR A 425 -1.91 -24.55 5.67
C TYR A 425 -0.55 -25.18 5.92
N GLY A 426 -0.05 -25.06 7.14
CA GLY A 426 1.27 -25.57 7.47
C GLY A 426 1.41 -26.01 8.92
N VAL A 427 2.53 -26.71 9.17
CA VAL A 427 2.96 -27.13 10.50
C VAL A 427 4.37 -26.65 10.75
N VAL A 428 4.64 -26.15 11.95
CA VAL A 428 5.99 -25.73 12.33
C VAL A 428 6.88 -26.95 12.44
N GLU A 429 8.03 -26.94 11.75
CA GLU A 429 9.09 -27.92 11.91
C GLU A 429 9.91 -27.62 13.16
N GLU A 430 10.43 -28.69 13.82
CA GLU A 430 11.27 -28.60 15.02
C GLU A 430 12.69 -28.12 14.71
#